data_3950dea85fbe7ccde474607eebf50288
#
_entry.id   3950dea85fbe7ccde474607eebf50288
#
_cell.length_a   1.000
_cell.length_b   1.000
_cell.length_c   1.000
_cell.angle_alpha   90.00
_cell.angle_beta   90.00
_cell.angle_gamma   90.00
#
_symmetry.space_group_name_H-M   'P 1'
#
loop_
_entity.id
_entity.type
_entity.pdbx_description
1 polymer ?
#
loop_
_entity_poly.entity_id
_entity_poly.type
_entity_poly.pdbx_seq_one_letter_code
_entity_poly.pdbx_strand_id
1 'polypeptide(L)'
;MKKRLQGTDLFTDSFIKHENQNYDQFLSEIENYKNKNSEWRTYIVQWVHQMKSSISSMRLALQNRKRSKENMQLLVELDQIDKQLNNILNLARLEAVYRDLKIEQINLSESINRIINQNKRLFIQNKVFPKVQIENTTSTVLSDKKWLDFIIDQLIHNAIKFSNPTDQIIFNIKQTDNKLCLDISDTGIGIIKEDIPRIFDLYFTGKNGRSNNNSSGIGLYLVKQILEQLGHKIKVESEQSKGTKFTIYFD
;
A
#
# COMPACT_ATOMS: atom_id res chain seq x y z
N MET A 1 29.64 -16.27 2.58
CA MET A 1 30.82 -17.13 2.61
C MET A 1 31.84 -16.55 1.62
N LYS A 2 32.94 -15.89 2.12
CA LYS A 2 33.99 -15.26 1.28
C LYS A 2 34.84 -16.36 0.68
N LYS A 3 34.73 -16.63 -0.62
CA LYS A 3 35.82 -17.32 -1.35
C LYS A 3 36.93 -16.29 -1.62
N ARG A 4 37.99 -16.26 -0.83
CA ARG A 4 39.20 -15.54 -1.20
C ARG A 4 39.92 -16.35 -2.29
N LEU A 5 40.28 -15.66 -3.36
CA LEU A 5 41.15 -16.22 -4.38
C LEU A 5 42.56 -16.45 -3.77
N GLN A 6 43.19 -17.57 -4.07
CA GLN A 6 44.60 -17.86 -3.67
C GLN A 6 45.42 -18.06 -4.96
N GLY A 7 46.52 -17.41 -5.07
CA GLY A 7 47.43 -17.47 -6.21
C GLY A 7 48.81 -18.06 -5.86
N THR A 8 49.55 -18.50 -6.87
CA THR A 8 50.85 -19.20 -6.74
C THR A 8 52.01 -18.40 -7.28
N ASP A 9 51.83 -17.21 -7.87
CA ASP A 9 52.88 -16.34 -8.42
C ASP A 9 52.74 -14.88 -7.99
N LEU A 10 53.85 -14.12 -7.95
CA LEU A 10 53.86 -12.71 -7.55
C LEU A 10 52.88 -11.80 -8.33
N PHE A 11 52.64 -12.08 -9.60
CA PHE A 11 51.70 -11.38 -10.44
C PHE A 11 50.22 -11.74 -10.07
N THR A 12 49.97 -13.01 -9.82
CA THR A 12 48.64 -13.49 -9.36
C THR A 12 48.35 -12.97 -7.95
N ASP A 13 49.33 -12.90 -7.07
CA ASP A 13 49.15 -12.36 -5.71
C ASP A 13 48.83 -10.86 -5.70
N SER A 14 49.48 -10.07 -6.56
CA SER A 14 49.18 -8.64 -6.68
C SER A 14 47.80 -8.37 -7.29
N PHE A 15 47.38 -9.16 -8.29
CA PHE A 15 46.06 -9.10 -8.89
C PHE A 15 44.98 -9.51 -7.90
N ILE A 16 45.16 -10.60 -7.18
CA ILE A 16 44.26 -11.08 -6.14
C ILE A 16 44.11 -10.06 -5.00
N LYS A 17 45.22 -9.44 -4.62
CA LYS A 17 45.20 -8.39 -3.59
C LYS A 17 44.39 -7.18 -4.05
N HIS A 18 44.54 -6.77 -5.28
CA HIS A 18 43.78 -5.65 -5.88
C HIS A 18 42.29 -5.99 -5.96
N GLU A 19 41.92 -7.17 -6.45
CA GLU A 19 40.54 -7.66 -6.52
C GLU A 19 39.90 -7.75 -5.13
N ASN A 20 40.63 -8.26 -4.12
CA ASN A 20 40.12 -8.31 -2.75
C ASN A 20 39.93 -6.90 -2.17
N GLN A 21 40.82 -5.94 -2.45
CA GLN A 21 40.63 -4.54 -2.03
C GLN A 21 39.40 -3.90 -2.67
N ASN A 22 39.23 -4.07 -3.97
CA ASN A 22 38.04 -3.58 -4.67
C ASN A 22 36.75 -4.20 -4.10
N TYR A 23 36.77 -5.50 -3.80
CA TYR A 23 35.64 -6.19 -3.19
C TYR A 23 35.32 -5.67 -1.77
N ASP A 24 36.35 -5.48 -0.93
CA ASP A 24 36.17 -4.92 0.42
C ASP A 24 35.70 -3.45 0.35
N GLN A 25 36.16 -2.66 -0.60
CA GLN A 25 35.67 -1.30 -0.85
C GLN A 25 34.19 -1.32 -1.28
N PHE A 26 33.83 -2.16 -2.22
CA PHE A 26 32.45 -2.32 -2.67
C PHE A 26 31.50 -2.74 -1.54
N LEU A 27 31.95 -3.67 -0.67
CA LEU A 27 31.18 -4.06 0.51
C LEU A 27 31.00 -2.89 1.50
N SER A 28 32.04 -2.10 1.71
CA SER A 28 31.98 -0.93 2.59
C SER A 28 31.03 0.15 2.05
N GLU A 29 31.00 0.37 0.74
CA GLU A 29 30.07 1.29 0.08
C GLU A 29 28.62 0.83 0.22
N ILE A 30 28.34 -0.48 0.03
CA ILE A 30 27.02 -1.06 0.25
C ILE A 30 26.57 -0.89 1.71
N GLU A 31 27.45 -1.15 2.65
CA GLU A 31 27.17 -1.02 4.09
C GLU A 31 26.88 0.45 4.45
N ASN A 32 27.68 1.35 3.94
CA ASN A 32 27.49 2.80 4.12
C ASN A 32 26.16 3.28 3.52
N TYR A 33 25.80 2.77 2.33
CA TYR A 33 24.52 3.08 1.69
C TYR A 33 23.33 2.54 2.52
N LYS A 34 23.43 1.31 3.04
CA LYS A 34 22.41 0.71 3.92
C LYS A 34 22.24 1.51 5.21
N ASN A 35 23.35 1.94 5.83
CA ASN A 35 23.32 2.72 7.07
C ASN A 35 22.65 4.07 6.85
N LYS A 36 23.05 4.82 5.81
CA LYS A 36 22.41 6.10 5.46
C LYS A 36 20.92 5.95 5.17
N ASN A 37 20.53 4.89 4.47
CA ASN A 37 19.13 4.62 4.18
C ASN A 37 18.33 4.30 5.46
N SER A 38 18.91 3.57 6.40
CA SER A 38 18.33 3.27 7.72
C SER A 38 18.15 4.53 8.57
N GLU A 39 19.17 5.39 8.62
CA GLU A 39 19.11 6.69 9.32
C GLU A 39 18.01 7.58 8.74
N TRP A 40 17.95 7.69 7.41
CA TRP A 40 16.93 8.45 6.71
C TRP A 40 15.50 7.96 7.02
N ARG A 41 15.30 6.64 7.05
CA ARG A 41 14.02 6.05 7.43
C ARG A 41 13.63 6.35 8.87
N THR A 42 14.58 6.26 9.79
CA THR A 42 14.37 6.60 11.20
C THR A 42 13.94 8.05 11.34
N TYR A 43 14.59 8.96 10.61
CA TYR A 43 14.23 10.36 10.56
C TYR A 43 12.79 10.58 10.04
N ILE A 44 12.41 9.92 8.93
CA ILE A 44 11.04 10.00 8.40
C ILE A 44 10.00 9.51 9.42
N VAL A 45 10.27 8.40 10.10
CA VAL A 45 9.36 7.86 11.12
C VAL A 45 9.15 8.86 12.26
N GLN A 46 10.23 9.46 12.76
CA GLN A 46 10.16 10.48 13.82
C GLN A 46 9.41 11.73 13.36
N TRP A 47 9.70 12.21 12.17
CA TRP A 47 9.04 13.37 11.57
C TRP A 47 7.53 13.15 11.39
N VAL A 48 7.12 11.98 10.88
CA VAL A 48 5.70 11.62 10.75
C VAL A 48 5.01 11.59 12.11
N HIS A 49 5.66 11.06 13.16
CA HIS A 49 5.10 11.08 14.52
C HIS A 49 4.85 12.50 15.05
N GLN A 50 5.78 13.43 14.79
CA GLN A 50 5.61 14.84 15.17
C GLN A 50 4.44 15.48 14.41
N MET A 51 4.32 15.24 13.09
CA MET A 51 3.19 15.74 12.29
C MET A 51 1.85 15.21 12.79
N LYS A 52 1.76 13.93 13.14
CA LYS A 52 0.55 13.30 13.70
C LYS A 52 0.12 13.96 15.02
N SER A 53 1.07 14.32 15.87
CA SER A 53 0.78 15.05 17.10
C SER A 53 0.13 16.41 16.80
N SER A 54 0.67 17.16 15.84
CA SER A 54 0.12 18.45 15.40
C SER A 54 -1.30 18.31 14.81
N ILE A 55 -1.52 17.29 13.97
CA ILE A 55 -2.84 16.99 13.39
C ILE A 55 -3.84 16.65 14.50
N SER A 56 -3.44 15.85 15.48
CA SER A 56 -4.31 15.48 16.61
C SER A 56 -4.73 16.71 17.42
N SER A 57 -3.81 17.65 17.66
CA SER A 57 -4.10 18.92 18.33
C SER A 57 -5.08 19.79 17.54
N MET A 58 -4.88 19.90 16.20
CA MET A 58 -5.82 20.63 15.32
C MET A 58 -7.20 19.99 15.32
N ARG A 59 -7.28 18.66 15.27
CA ARG A 59 -8.54 17.88 15.30
C ARG A 59 -9.30 18.15 16.59
N LEU A 60 -8.63 18.12 17.75
CA LEU A 60 -9.24 18.45 19.05
C LEU A 60 -9.76 19.89 19.10
N ALA A 61 -8.97 20.84 18.57
CA ALA A 61 -9.39 22.25 18.51
C ALA A 61 -10.64 22.44 17.65
N LEU A 62 -10.76 21.72 16.52
CA LEU A 62 -11.93 21.78 15.65
C LEU A 62 -13.15 21.08 16.25
N GLN A 63 -12.96 19.96 16.96
CA GLN A 63 -14.07 19.23 17.63
C GLN A 63 -14.71 20.04 18.75
N ASN A 64 -13.94 20.90 19.41
CA ASN A 64 -14.42 21.79 20.49
C ASN A 64 -15.14 23.06 19.98
N ARG A 65 -15.14 23.29 18.66
CA ARG A 65 -15.86 24.40 18.03
C ARG A 65 -17.28 24.02 17.66
N LYS A 66 -18.17 25.02 17.53
CA LYS A 66 -19.52 24.81 17.00
C LYS A 66 -19.44 24.12 15.63
N ARG A 67 -20.29 23.14 15.41
CA ARG A 67 -20.39 22.45 14.11
C ARG A 67 -20.77 23.44 13.02
N SER A 68 -19.84 23.78 12.14
CA SER A 68 -20.06 24.55 10.92
C SER A 68 -19.67 23.69 9.72
N LYS A 69 -20.14 24.03 8.55
CA LYS A 69 -19.78 23.34 7.28
C LYS A 69 -18.27 23.43 7.03
N GLU A 70 -17.68 24.57 7.36
CA GLU A 70 -16.23 24.83 7.23
C GLU A 70 -15.42 23.95 8.19
N ASN A 71 -15.83 23.82 9.46
CA ASN A 71 -15.14 22.97 10.43
C ASN A 71 -15.20 21.49 10.02
N MET A 72 -16.32 21.04 9.42
CA MET A 72 -16.43 19.68 8.90
C MET A 72 -15.51 19.45 7.70
N GLN A 73 -15.36 20.46 6.83
CA GLN A 73 -14.45 20.37 5.68
C GLN A 73 -12.99 20.31 6.15
N LEU A 74 -12.58 21.13 7.12
CA LEU A 74 -11.23 21.07 7.70
C LEU A 74 -10.93 19.72 8.36
N LEU A 75 -11.90 19.07 9.01
CA LEU A 75 -11.72 17.74 9.56
C LEU A 75 -11.48 16.69 8.47
N VAL A 76 -12.16 16.82 7.32
CA VAL A 76 -11.92 15.94 6.15
C VAL A 76 -10.51 16.12 5.60
N GLU A 77 -10.03 17.37 5.49
CA GLU A 77 -8.65 17.64 5.05
C GLU A 77 -7.61 17.07 6.03
N LEU A 78 -7.84 17.21 7.34
CA LEU A 78 -6.96 16.59 8.35
C LEU A 78 -6.93 15.06 8.25
N ASP A 79 -8.06 14.41 7.96
CA ASP A 79 -8.12 12.97 7.73
C ASP A 79 -7.33 12.57 6.49
N GLN A 80 -7.34 13.38 5.43
CA GLN A 80 -6.55 13.13 4.22
C GLN A 80 -5.04 13.26 4.49
N ILE A 81 -4.62 14.30 5.23
CA ILE A 81 -3.22 14.49 5.61
C ILE A 81 -2.74 13.29 6.47
N ASP A 82 -3.53 12.86 7.45
CA ASP A 82 -3.17 11.72 8.30
C ASP A 82 -2.97 10.43 7.48
N LYS A 83 -3.82 10.19 6.46
CA LYS A 83 -3.65 9.08 5.52
C LYS A 83 -2.39 9.16 4.69
N GLN A 84 -2.06 10.36 4.18
CA GLN A 84 -0.81 10.55 3.44
C GLN A 84 0.41 10.29 4.32
N LEU A 85 0.40 10.74 5.57
CA LEU A 85 1.46 10.47 6.53
C LEU A 85 1.57 8.98 6.86
N ASN A 86 0.45 8.26 6.98
CA ASN A 86 0.44 6.81 7.16
C ASN A 86 1.05 6.09 5.95
N ASN A 87 0.78 6.53 4.73
CA ASN A 87 1.38 5.97 3.52
C ASN A 87 2.90 6.17 3.50
N ILE A 88 3.38 7.37 3.85
CA ILE A 88 4.81 7.66 3.97
C ILE A 88 5.46 6.78 5.07
N LEU A 89 4.79 6.63 6.21
CA LEU A 89 5.27 5.77 7.29
C LEU A 89 5.37 4.31 6.86
N ASN A 90 4.36 3.80 6.15
CA ASN A 90 4.36 2.42 5.64
C ASN A 90 5.43 2.23 4.55
N LEU A 91 5.64 3.24 3.69
CA LEU A 91 6.74 3.22 2.72
C LEU A 91 8.11 3.13 3.40
N ALA A 92 8.34 3.94 4.44
CA ALA A 92 9.58 3.92 5.20
C ALA A 92 9.80 2.57 5.94
N ARG A 93 8.72 1.86 6.28
CA ARG A 93 8.74 0.58 6.99
C ARG A 93 8.71 -0.64 6.07
N LEU A 94 8.60 -0.50 4.76
CA LEU A 94 8.46 -1.63 3.84
C LEU A 94 9.52 -2.73 4.03
N GLU A 95 10.79 -2.37 4.23
CA GLU A 95 11.84 -3.38 4.48
C GLU A 95 11.73 -4.02 5.88
N ALA A 96 11.13 -3.33 6.85
CA ALA A 96 10.89 -3.89 8.19
C ALA A 96 9.70 -4.88 8.17
N VAL A 97 8.81 -4.80 7.18
CA VAL A 97 7.69 -5.74 7.03
C VAL A 97 8.20 -7.17 7.00
N TYR A 98 9.29 -7.46 6.27
CA TYR A 98 9.90 -8.80 6.21
C TYR A 98 10.31 -9.39 7.56
N ARG A 99 10.61 -8.54 8.57
CA ARG A 99 11.14 -8.99 9.87
C ARG A 99 10.03 -9.24 10.89
N ASP A 100 8.86 -8.62 10.71
CA ASP A 100 7.80 -8.57 11.73
C ASP A 100 6.46 -9.15 11.25
N LEU A 101 6.43 -9.92 10.15
CA LEU A 101 5.21 -10.56 9.66
C LEU A 101 4.65 -11.55 10.68
N LYS A 102 3.37 -11.40 10.99
CA LYS A 102 2.60 -12.33 11.84
C LYS A 102 1.58 -13.06 10.99
N ILE A 103 1.99 -14.18 10.42
CA ILE A 103 1.11 -14.99 9.57
C ILE A 103 0.12 -15.73 10.45
N GLU A 104 -1.16 -15.50 10.21
CA GLU A 104 -2.29 -16.13 10.91
C GLU A 104 -3.41 -16.50 9.94
N GLN A 105 -4.33 -17.34 10.38
CA GLN A 105 -5.55 -17.64 9.64
C GLN A 105 -6.53 -16.47 9.75
N ILE A 106 -6.90 -15.88 8.62
CA ILE A 106 -7.77 -14.71 8.56
C ILE A 106 -9.02 -15.03 7.78
N ASN A 107 -10.19 -14.77 8.38
CA ASN A 107 -11.46 -14.81 7.67
C ASN A 107 -11.62 -13.51 6.86
N LEU A 108 -11.59 -13.65 5.52
CA LEU A 108 -11.70 -12.51 4.59
C LEU A 108 -13.04 -11.79 4.73
N SER A 109 -14.14 -12.54 4.87
CA SER A 109 -15.47 -11.96 5.00
C SER A 109 -15.58 -11.06 6.24
N GLU A 110 -15.05 -11.50 7.38
CA GLU A 110 -15.03 -10.70 8.61
C GLU A 110 -14.14 -9.46 8.45
N SER A 111 -12.96 -9.61 7.83
CA SER A 111 -12.04 -8.50 7.59
C SER A 111 -12.66 -7.44 6.66
N ILE A 112 -13.28 -7.86 5.55
CA ILE A 112 -13.94 -6.96 4.61
C ILE A 112 -15.08 -6.20 5.31
N ASN A 113 -15.97 -6.90 6.03
CA ASN A 113 -17.08 -6.26 6.74
C ASN A 113 -16.60 -5.27 7.80
N ARG A 114 -15.54 -5.59 8.52
CA ARG A 114 -14.92 -4.69 9.50
C ARG A 114 -14.38 -3.43 8.84
N ILE A 115 -13.66 -3.57 7.72
CA ILE A 115 -13.05 -2.41 7.02
C ILE A 115 -14.13 -1.56 6.35
N ILE A 116 -15.18 -2.16 5.78
CA ILE A 116 -16.36 -1.43 5.26
C ILE A 116 -16.99 -0.60 6.39
N ASN A 117 -17.18 -1.19 7.57
CA ASN A 117 -17.76 -0.47 8.72
C ASN A 117 -16.86 0.68 9.20
N GLN A 118 -15.55 0.51 9.20
CA GLN A 118 -14.59 1.58 9.52
C GLN A 118 -14.69 2.74 8.52
N ASN A 119 -14.95 2.45 7.25
CA ASN A 119 -15.08 3.45 6.17
C ASN A 119 -16.54 3.90 5.92
N LYS A 120 -17.51 3.52 6.78
CA LYS A 120 -18.93 3.82 6.59
C LYS A 120 -19.22 5.28 6.27
N ARG A 121 -18.56 6.22 6.97
CA ARG A 121 -18.73 7.66 6.73
C ARG A 121 -18.31 8.05 5.33
N LEU A 122 -17.21 7.47 4.82
CA LEU A 122 -16.69 7.76 3.50
C LEU A 122 -17.64 7.26 2.41
N PHE A 123 -18.20 6.06 2.55
CA PHE A 123 -19.22 5.52 1.68
C PHE A 123 -20.46 6.43 1.61
N ILE A 124 -20.97 6.86 2.78
CA ILE A 124 -22.15 7.73 2.87
C ILE A 124 -21.88 9.10 2.23
N GLN A 125 -20.72 9.73 2.53
CA GLN A 125 -20.37 11.06 2.01
C GLN A 125 -20.26 11.07 0.49
N ASN A 126 -19.70 10.00 -0.10
CA ASN A 126 -19.56 9.88 -1.56
C ASN A 126 -20.78 9.23 -2.22
N LYS A 127 -21.81 8.83 -1.45
CA LYS A 127 -23.02 8.14 -1.93
C LYS A 127 -22.71 6.87 -2.74
N VAL A 128 -21.70 6.11 -2.30
CA VAL A 128 -21.27 4.84 -2.90
C VAL A 128 -21.70 3.69 -2.00
N PHE A 129 -22.11 2.56 -2.58
CA PHE A 129 -22.72 1.46 -1.84
C PHE A 129 -21.84 0.20 -1.88
N PRO A 130 -21.35 -0.31 -0.73
CA PRO A 130 -20.62 -1.56 -0.70
C PRO A 130 -21.57 -2.76 -0.81
N LYS A 131 -21.17 -3.79 -1.57
CA LYS A 131 -21.88 -5.06 -1.70
C LYS A 131 -20.89 -6.21 -1.56
N VAL A 132 -21.10 -7.06 -0.56
CA VAL A 132 -20.27 -8.25 -0.31
C VAL A 132 -20.98 -9.48 -0.89
N GLN A 133 -20.24 -10.26 -1.68
CA GLN A 133 -20.68 -11.52 -2.28
C GLN A 133 -19.67 -12.60 -1.91
N ILE A 134 -20.16 -13.76 -1.52
CA ILE A 134 -19.34 -14.91 -1.13
C ILE A 134 -19.85 -16.10 -1.93
N GLU A 135 -19.04 -16.60 -2.84
CA GLU A 135 -19.32 -17.88 -3.50
C GLU A 135 -19.05 -19.01 -2.48
N ASN A 136 -19.73 -20.15 -2.63
CA ASN A 136 -19.66 -21.30 -1.71
C ASN A 136 -18.22 -21.81 -1.51
N THR A 137 -17.42 -21.06 -0.72
CA THR A 137 -16.01 -21.37 -0.45
C THR A 137 -15.64 -21.00 0.98
N THR A 138 -14.61 -21.65 1.49
CA THR A 138 -13.99 -21.22 2.76
C THR A 138 -13.32 -19.86 2.50
N SER A 139 -13.67 -18.86 3.28
CA SER A 139 -13.12 -17.50 3.15
C SER A 139 -11.88 -17.25 4.02
N THR A 140 -11.12 -18.31 4.34
CA THR A 140 -9.95 -18.24 5.23
C THR A 140 -8.66 -18.28 4.43
N VAL A 141 -7.74 -17.35 4.73
CA VAL A 141 -6.42 -17.24 4.13
C VAL A 141 -5.33 -17.19 5.20
N LEU A 142 -4.12 -17.62 4.86
CA LEU A 142 -2.92 -17.41 5.66
C LEU A 142 -2.28 -16.08 5.23
N SER A 143 -2.27 -15.09 6.12
CA SER A 143 -1.71 -13.77 5.83
C SER A 143 -1.41 -13.00 7.12
N ASP A 144 -0.84 -11.80 7.00
CA ASP A 144 -0.73 -10.84 8.11
C ASP A 144 -1.97 -9.94 8.13
N LYS A 145 -2.71 -9.97 9.24
CA LYS A 145 -3.97 -9.23 9.40
C LYS A 145 -3.82 -7.73 9.22
N LYS A 146 -2.79 -7.15 9.82
CA LYS A 146 -2.53 -5.70 9.75
C LYS A 146 -2.28 -5.25 8.31
N TRP A 147 -1.48 -6.02 7.59
CA TRP A 147 -1.12 -5.68 6.21
C TRP A 147 -2.25 -5.98 5.22
N LEU A 148 -2.98 -7.07 5.43
CA LEU A 148 -4.17 -7.36 4.64
C LEU A 148 -5.25 -6.29 4.82
N ASP A 149 -5.49 -5.85 6.05
CA ASP A 149 -6.41 -4.75 6.34
C ASP A 149 -6.00 -3.46 5.63
N PHE A 150 -4.71 -3.13 5.66
CA PHE A 150 -4.17 -1.97 4.95
C PHE A 150 -4.40 -2.08 3.43
N ILE A 151 -4.13 -3.24 2.83
CA ILE A 151 -4.33 -3.48 1.40
C ILE A 151 -5.79 -3.25 1.01
N ILE A 152 -6.72 -3.89 1.73
CA ILE A 152 -8.15 -3.77 1.47
C ILE A 152 -8.61 -2.31 1.63
N ASP A 153 -8.16 -1.62 2.68
CA ASP A 153 -8.47 -0.21 2.93
C ASP A 153 -7.98 0.70 1.78
N GLN A 154 -6.75 0.49 1.28
CA GLN A 154 -6.21 1.25 0.14
C GLN A 154 -7.03 1.03 -1.14
N LEU A 155 -7.44 -0.20 -1.42
CA LEU A 155 -8.26 -0.52 -2.59
C LEU A 155 -9.68 0.07 -2.46
N ILE A 156 -10.30 0.02 -1.27
CA ILE A 156 -11.58 0.69 -0.98
C ILE A 156 -11.47 2.19 -1.22
N HIS A 157 -10.42 2.84 -0.70
CA HIS A 157 -10.24 4.27 -0.90
C HIS A 157 -10.09 4.65 -2.36
N ASN A 158 -9.35 3.86 -3.14
CA ASN A 158 -9.24 4.07 -4.58
C ASN A 158 -10.58 3.89 -5.27
N ALA A 159 -11.32 2.81 -4.96
CA ALA A 159 -12.62 2.56 -5.53
C ALA A 159 -13.61 3.71 -5.25
N ILE A 160 -13.71 4.17 -3.99
CA ILE A 160 -14.60 5.29 -3.63
C ILE A 160 -14.17 6.59 -4.34
N LYS A 161 -12.87 6.87 -4.38
CA LYS A 161 -12.32 8.10 -4.98
C LYS A 161 -12.65 8.25 -6.46
N PHE A 162 -12.69 7.14 -7.19
CA PHE A 162 -12.89 7.11 -8.63
C PHE A 162 -14.28 6.65 -9.06
N SER A 163 -15.18 6.41 -8.09
CA SER A 163 -16.61 6.12 -8.33
C SER A 163 -17.44 7.40 -8.42
N ASN A 164 -18.55 7.32 -9.13
CA ASN A 164 -19.58 8.35 -9.16
C ASN A 164 -20.59 8.14 -8.02
N PRO A 165 -21.36 9.18 -7.62
CA PRO A 165 -22.48 9.00 -6.72
C PRO A 165 -23.46 7.95 -7.26
N THR A 166 -23.93 7.06 -6.39
CA THR A 166 -24.81 5.91 -6.66
C THR A 166 -24.13 4.65 -7.19
N ASP A 167 -22.82 4.70 -7.47
CA ASP A 167 -22.05 3.53 -7.86
C ASP A 167 -21.98 2.48 -6.73
N GLN A 168 -21.69 1.23 -7.12
CA GLN A 168 -21.48 0.13 -6.19
C GLN A 168 -20.01 -0.29 -6.20
N ILE A 169 -19.50 -0.63 -5.00
CA ILE A 169 -18.23 -1.33 -4.85
C ILE A 169 -18.55 -2.75 -4.42
N ILE A 170 -18.21 -3.70 -5.28
CA ILE A 170 -18.50 -5.12 -5.10
C ILE A 170 -17.26 -5.83 -4.62
N PHE A 171 -17.37 -6.51 -3.48
CA PHE A 171 -16.38 -7.40 -2.90
C PHE A 171 -16.83 -8.82 -3.18
N ASN A 172 -16.11 -9.56 -4.00
CA ASN A 172 -16.45 -10.94 -4.32
C ASN A 172 -15.34 -11.89 -3.87
N ILE A 173 -15.68 -12.81 -2.96
CA ILE A 173 -14.80 -13.89 -2.50
C ILE A 173 -15.16 -15.12 -3.28
N LYS A 174 -14.23 -15.64 -4.06
CA LYS A 174 -14.42 -16.82 -4.92
C LYS A 174 -13.17 -17.68 -4.97
N GLN A 175 -13.31 -18.90 -5.50
CA GLN A 175 -12.19 -19.77 -5.79
C GLN A 175 -11.97 -19.86 -7.30
N THR A 176 -10.72 -19.63 -7.73
CA THR A 176 -10.30 -19.74 -9.15
C THR A 176 -9.00 -20.52 -9.19
N ASP A 177 -8.94 -21.58 -10.03
CA ASP A 177 -7.76 -22.47 -10.16
C ASP A 177 -7.23 -22.99 -8.82
N ASN A 178 -8.13 -23.45 -7.94
CA ASN A 178 -7.85 -23.89 -6.58
C ASN A 178 -7.24 -22.84 -5.64
N LYS A 179 -7.23 -21.56 -6.02
CA LYS A 179 -6.77 -20.45 -5.19
C LYS A 179 -7.96 -19.60 -4.76
N LEU A 180 -7.94 -19.18 -3.51
CA LEU A 180 -8.89 -18.21 -3.01
C LEU A 180 -8.55 -16.84 -3.59
N CYS A 181 -9.58 -16.13 -4.08
CA CYS A 181 -9.45 -14.82 -4.69
C CYS A 181 -10.42 -13.83 -4.04
N LEU A 182 -9.95 -12.60 -3.91
CA LEU A 182 -10.78 -11.45 -3.55
C LEU A 182 -10.81 -10.48 -4.71
N ASP A 183 -11.99 -10.31 -5.34
CA ASP A 183 -12.23 -9.23 -6.28
C ASP A 183 -12.78 -8.00 -5.54
N ILE A 184 -12.23 -6.84 -5.83
CA ILE A 184 -12.76 -5.54 -5.43
C ILE A 184 -13.01 -4.77 -6.72
N SER A 185 -14.29 -4.53 -7.04
CA SER A 185 -14.71 -3.93 -8.30
C SER A 185 -15.54 -2.67 -8.07
N ASP A 186 -15.24 -1.62 -8.80
CA ASP A 186 -16.05 -0.40 -8.89
C ASP A 186 -16.61 -0.23 -10.31
N THR A 187 -17.65 0.59 -10.46
CA THR A 187 -18.26 0.99 -11.73
C THR A 187 -17.89 2.44 -12.10
N GLY A 188 -16.79 2.94 -11.56
CA GLY A 188 -16.35 4.33 -11.70
C GLY A 188 -15.77 4.67 -13.07
N ILE A 189 -14.93 5.70 -13.09
CA ILE A 189 -14.36 6.27 -14.32
C ILE A 189 -13.40 5.34 -15.06
N GLY A 190 -12.94 4.24 -14.41
CA GLY A 190 -11.96 3.33 -14.97
C GLY A 190 -10.57 3.93 -15.19
N ILE A 191 -9.68 3.14 -15.75
CA ILE A 191 -8.28 3.49 -16.03
C ILE A 191 -8.04 3.38 -17.53
N ILE A 192 -7.38 4.38 -18.11
CA ILE A 192 -7.00 4.33 -19.52
C ILE A 192 -5.94 3.25 -19.74
N LYS A 193 -5.99 2.58 -20.91
CA LYS A 193 -5.16 1.42 -21.21
C LYS A 193 -3.67 1.67 -21.08
N GLU A 194 -3.22 2.87 -21.42
CA GLU A 194 -1.82 3.31 -21.34
C GLU A 194 -1.30 3.43 -19.89
N ASP A 195 -2.19 3.73 -18.94
CA ASP A 195 -1.83 3.90 -17.53
C ASP A 195 -1.78 2.56 -16.77
N ILE A 196 -2.55 1.53 -17.21
CA ILE A 196 -2.68 0.22 -16.52
C ILE A 196 -1.31 -0.41 -16.17
N PRO A 197 -0.30 -0.46 -17.03
CA PRO A 197 0.99 -1.07 -16.70
C PRO A 197 1.74 -0.35 -15.57
N ARG A 198 1.40 0.93 -15.33
CA ARG A 198 2.14 1.84 -14.45
C ARG A 198 1.43 2.19 -13.15
N ILE A 199 0.18 1.76 -12.94
CA ILE A 199 -0.59 2.14 -11.74
C ILE A 199 0.06 1.70 -10.42
N PHE A 200 0.97 0.73 -10.48
CA PHE A 200 1.73 0.25 -9.33
C PHE A 200 3.14 0.88 -9.23
N ASP A 201 3.51 1.79 -10.14
CA ASP A 201 4.78 2.52 -10.05
C ASP A 201 4.72 3.56 -8.94
N LEU A 202 5.84 3.72 -8.22
CA LEU A 202 5.95 4.72 -7.16
C LEU A 202 5.74 6.13 -7.72
N TYR A 203 4.89 6.92 -7.05
CA TYR A 203 4.50 8.30 -7.43
C TYR A 203 3.70 8.42 -8.74
N PHE A 204 3.28 7.32 -9.32
CA PHE A 204 2.43 7.39 -10.50
C PHE A 204 0.97 7.69 -10.12
N THR A 205 0.40 8.71 -10.73
CA THR A 205 -0.98 9.17 -10.44
C THR A 205 -1.93 9.10 -11.65
N GLY A 206 -1.43 8.76 -12.84
CA GLY A 206 -2.21 8.69 -14.08
C GLY A 206 -2.86 10.03 -14.46
N LYS A 207 -3.60 10.04 -15.57
CA LYS A 207 -4.35 11.25 -16.01
C LYS A 207 -5.45 11.62 -15.01
N ASN A 208 -6.17 10.63 -14.50
CA ASN A 208 -7.28 10.82 -13.56
C ASN A 208 -6.81 11.31 -12.17
N GLY A 209 -5.61 10.96 -11.76
CA GLY A 209 -5.06 11.36 -10.47
C GLY A 209 -4.50 12.78 -10.46
N ARG A 210 -4.05 13.30 -11.63
CA ARG A 210 -3.52 14.68 -11.76
C ARG A 210 -4.64 15.73 -11.69
N SER A 211 -5.83 15.42 -12.16
CA SER A 211 -7.01 16.31 -12.06
C SER A 211 -7.55 16.40 -10.64
N ASN A 212 -7.30 15.40 -9.81
CA ASN A 212 -7.62 15.36 -8.39
C ASN A 212 -6.33 15.54 -7.57
N ASN A 213 -6.03 16.77 -7.11
CA ASN A 213 -4.80 17.13 -6.37
C ASN A 213 -4.47 16.26 -5.13
N ASN A 214 -5.26 15.24 -4.84
CA ASN A 214 -5.19 14.41 -3.63
C ASN A 214 -4.61 13.00 -3.85
N SER A 215 -3.83 12.76 -4.93
CA SER A 215 -3.20 11.46 -5.19
C SER A 215 -1.69 11.53 -4.99
N SER A 216 -1.15 10.79 -4.02
CA SER A 216 0.30 10.71 -3.79
C SER A 216 1.03 9.72 -4.71
N GLY A 217 0.30 8.80 -5.37
CA GLY A 217 0.89 7.70 -6.15
C GLY A 217 1.63 6.65 -5.31
N ILE A 218 1.46 6.66 -3.99
CA ILE A 218 2.13 5.73 -3.06
C ILE A 218 1.24 4.52 -2.73
N GLY A 219 -0.09 4.69 -2.69
CA GLY A 219 -1.00 3.68 -2.17
C GLY A 219 -0.97 2.35 -2.92
N LEU A 220 -1.15 2.36 -4.24
CA LEU A 220 -1.13 1.13 -5.06
C LEU A 220 0.28 0.51 -5.15
N TYR A 221 1.32 1.33 -5.15
CA TYR A 221 2.69 0.84 -5.03
C TYR A 221 2.87 0.00 -3.75
N LEU A 222 2.44 0.54 -2.59
CA LEU A 222 2.48 -0.18 -1.31
C LEU A 222 1.66 -1.47 -1.35
N VAL A 223 0.46 -1.43 -1.92
CA VAL A 223 -0.39 -2.63 -2.09
C VAL A 223 0.37 -3.74 -2.81
N LYS A 224 0.99 -3.44 -3.95
CA LYS A 224 1.75 -4.42 -4.71
C LYS A 224 2.95 -4.95 -3.93
N GLN A 225 3.76 -4.06 -3.34
CA GLN A 225 4.96 -4.45 -2.59
C GLN A 225 4.63 -5.33 -1.38
N ILE A 226 3.57 -5.00 -0.64
CA ILE A 226 3.16 -5.77 0.53
C ILE A 226 2.60 -7.13 0.12
N LEU A 227 1.77 -7.20 -0.94
CA LEU A 227 1.26 -8.48 -1.46
C LEU A 227 2.39 -9.41 -1.91
N GLU A 228 3.38 -8.90 -2.63
CA GLU A 228 4.57 -9.66 -3.04
C GLU A 228 5.33 -10.21 -1.83
N GLN A 229 5.44 -9.42 -0.75
CA GLN A 229 6.09 -9.86 0.50
C GLN A 229 5.27 -10.94 1.25
N LEU A 230 3.95 -10.88 1.16
CA LEU A 230 3.05 -11.87 1.75
C LEU A 230 2.92 -13.15 0.88
N GLY A 231 3.58 -13.21 -0.30
CA GLY A 231 3.47 -14.32 -1.24
C GLY A 231 2.19 -14.29 -2.08
N HIS A 232 1.43 -13.19 -2.04
CA HIS A 232 0.17 -13.03 -2.76
C HIS A 232 0.37 -12.26 -4.07
N LYS A 233 -0.59 -12.36 -4.98
CA LYS A 233 -0.54 -11.69 -6.29
C LYS A 233 -1.74 -10.76 -6.46
N ILE A 234 -1.54 -9.67 -7.21
CA ILE A 234 -2.62 -8.77 -7.60
C ILE A 234 -2.67 -8.63 -9.12
N LYS A 235 -3.90 -8.64 -9.64
CA LYS A 235 -4.20 -8.34 -11.04
C LYS A 235 -5.18 -7.17 -11.10
N VAL A 236 -5.10 -6.36 -12.14
CA VAL A 236 -6.04 -5.28 -12.43
C VAL A 236 -6.66 -5.51 -13.80
N GLU A 237 -7.97 -5.31 -13.89
CA GLU A 237 -8.74 -5.24 -15.10
C GLU A 237 -9.54 -3.95 -15.06
N SER A 238 -9.40 -3.09 -16.07
CA SER A 238 -10.08 -1.82 -16.11
C SER A 238 -10.34 -1.38 -17.54
N GLU A 239 -11.47 -0.71 -17.72
CA GLU A 239 -11.84 -0.07 -18.97
C GLU A 239 -12.40 1.31 -18.65
N GLN A 240 -12.00 2.31 -19.43
CA GLN A 240 -12.43 3.70 -19.24
C GLN A 240 -13.96 3.79 -19.29
N SER A 241 -14.56 4.48 -18.33
CA SER A 241 -16.01 4.67 -18.14
C SER A 241 -16.80 3.38 -17.83
N LYS A 242 -16.12 2.26 -17.54
CA LYS A 242 -16.78 1.01 -17.09
C LYS A 242 -16.38 0.59 -15.68
N GLY A 243 -15.29 1.15 -15.15
CA GLY A 243 -14.81 0.87 -13.81
C GLY A 243 -13.52 0.07 -13.77
N THR A 244 -13.17 -0.35 -12.55
CA THR A 244 -11.92 -1.06 -12.27
C THR A 244 -12.19 -2.27 -11.38
N LYS A 245 -11.52 -3.38 -11.67
CA LYS A 245 -11.52 -4.58 -10.83
C LYS A 245 -10.08 -4.94 -10.45
N PHE A 246 -9.83 -4.99 -9.16
CA PHE A 246 -8.62 -5.56 -8.59
C PHE A 246 -8.92 -6.97 -8.09
N THR A 247 -8.09 -7.95 -8.48
CA THR A 247 -8.17 -9.33 -8.01
C THR A 247 -6.93 -9.66 -7.22
N ILE A 248 -7.08 -10.01 -5.95
CA ILE A 248 -6.01 -10.55 -5.09
C ILE A 248 -6.11 -12.06 -5.12
N TYR A 249 -5.00 -12.73 -5.46
CA TYR A 249 -4.86 -14.19 -5.41
C TYR A 249 -4.06 -14.54 -4.16
N PHE A 250 -4.64 -15.36 -3.30
CA PHE A 250 -3.99 -15.84 -2.08
C PHE A 250 -3.31 -17.19 -2.37
N ASP A 251 -1.99 -17.22 -2.16
CA ASP A 251 -1.18 -18.44 -2.27
C ASP A 251 -0.98 -19.10 -0.91
#